data_b5e7121bab7870be35fd97cfe7d10159
#
_entry.id   b5e7121bab7870be35fd97cfe7d10159
#
_cell.length_a   1.000
_cell.length_b   1.000
_cell.length_c   1.000
_cell.angle_alpha   90.00
_cell.angle_beta   90.00
_cell.angle_gamma   90.00
#
_symmetry.space_group_name_H-M   'P 1'
#
loop_
_entity.id
_entity.type
_entity.pdbx_description
1 polymer ?
#
loop_
_entity_poly.entity_id
_entity_poly.type
_entity_poly.pdbx_seq_one_letter_code
_entity_poly.pdbx_strand_id
1 'polypeptide(L)'
;MYTEISKIIEGALSGDKEKVFNYSKILAKNLEVDGDLALSRKINNILSKKRGGMVSLDSISSKPVDGESRMDMVDVCYPNIDIDKLILNNEMNKEIIEFIKSYQNRDKLLKAGIDEPCTMLLYGPPGCGKTTIAQYISMETGLPLITARLDGMISSLLGSTAKNIRKIFDFASRQECILFLDEFDVIAKIRDDKNETGELKRVVNSLIQNIDVFSKDSIIIAATNHHELLDPAIWRRFNRVLSVSKPTEFEIKSLIDIFINDSKIKFDITDKKIENIATLLIGLSHSDINTIINNSMRSAVINERNEISLFDILKEAFLFKNHMINNETEFIEFLIKGGMTHRELKSCGFPLRKIQMVSKIVRGE
;
A
#
# COMPACT_ATOMS: atom_id res chain seq x y z
N MET A 1 22.67 -29.54 -13.05
CA MET A 1 21.66 -29.47 -11.98
C MET A 1 22.37 -28.89 -10.77
N TYR A 2 21.90 -27.76 -10.26
CA TYR A 2 22.64 -26.99 -9.24
C TYR A 2 22.49 -27.60 -7.85
N THR A 3 23.50 -28.33 -7.39
CA THR A 3 23.55 -28.95 -6.05
C THR A 3 23.63 -27.90 -4.94
N GLU A 4 24.05 -26.69 -5.28
CA GLU A 4 24.14 -25.53 -4.38
C GLU A 4 22.76 -25.09 -3.85
N ILE A 5 21.70 -25.26 -4.64
CA ILE A 5 20.33 -24.88 -4.23
C ILE A 5 19.89 -25.69 -3.00
N SER A 6 20.13 -27.00 -3.00
CA SER A 6 19.79 -27.83 -1.83
C SER A 6 20.59 -27.44 -0.58
N LYS A 7 21.86 -27.03 -0.77
CA LYS A 7 22.69 -26.57 0.35
C LYS A 7 22.27 -25.18 0.87
N ILE A 8 21.78 -24.30 -0.02
CA ILE A 8 21.20 -23.01 0.37
C ILE A 8 19.92 -23.24 1.21
N ILE A 9 19.04 -24.14 0.76
CA ILE A 9 17.81 -24.48 1.46
C ILE A 9 18.12 -25.12 2.83
N GLU A 10 19.06 -26.06 2.87
CA GLU A 10 19.52 -26.69 4.12
C GLU A 10 20.09 -25.66 5.11
N GLY A 11 20.94 -24.74 4.63
CA GLY A 11 21.47 -23.63 5.43
C GLY A 11 20.38 -22.69 5.93
N ALA A 12 19.39 -22.39 5.09
CA ALA A 12 18.26 -21.54 5.47
C ALA A 12 17.39 -22.19 6.57
N LEU A 13 17.09 -23.49 6.46
CA LEU A 13 16.33 -24.24 7.44
C LEU A 13 17.07 -24.44 8.77
N SER A 14 18.40 -24.57 8.72
CA SER A 14 19.24 -24.70 9.92
C SER A 14 19.65 -23.36 10.54
N GLY A 15 19.28 -22.21 9.93
CA GLY A 15 19.69 -20.88 10.38
C GLY A 15 21.17 -20.55 10.12
N ASP A 16 21.89 -21.38 9.36
CA ASP A 16 23.31 -21.20 9.03
C ASP A 16 23.48 -20.19 7.86
N LYS A 17 23.63 -18.92 8.24
CA LYS A 17 23.80 -17.82 7.27
C LYS A 17 25.09 -17.89 6.47
N GLU A 18 26.19 -18.38 7.04
CA GLU A 18 27.45 -18.51 6.33
C GLU A 18 27.34 -19.56 5.23
N LYS A 19 26.68 -20.67 5.53
CA LYS A 19 26.40 -21.73 4.57
C LYS A 19 25.55 -21.19 3.41
N VAL A 20 24.45 -20.48 3.71
CA VAL A 20 23.59 -19.83 2.70
C VAL A 20 24.42 -18.86 1.83
N PHE A 21 25.21 -17.99 2.45
CA PHE A 21 26.00 -16.99 1.73
C PHE A 21 27.03 -17.63 0.81
N ASN A 22 27.80 -18.61 1.31
CA ASN A 22 28.86 -19.27 0.55
C ASN A 22 28.31 -20.05 -0.64
N TYR A 23 27.23 -20.83 -0.44
CA TYR A 23 26.62 -21.58 -1.54
C TYR A 23 25.87 -20.68 -2.54
N SER A 24 25.28 -19.55 -2.11
CA SER A 24 24.71 -18.57 -3.03
C SER A 24 25.78 -17.91 -3.91
N LYS A 25 26.99 -17.67 -3.38
CA LYS A 25 28.14 -17.14 -4.15
C LYS A 25 28.62 -18.13 -5.17
N ILE A 26 28.68 -19.41 -4.80
CA ILE A 26 29.08 -20.51 -5.72
C ILE A 26 28.02 -20.63 -6.83
N LEU A 27 26.73 -20.58 -6.49
CA LEU A 27 25.63 -20.62 -7.46
C LEU A 27 25.75 -19.46 -8.46
N ALA A 28 25.97 -18.23 -7.99
CA ALA A 28 26.13 -17.07 -8.86
C ALA A 28 27.29 -17.24 -9.85
N LYS A 29 28.41 -17.81 -9.40
CA LYS A 29 29.57 -18.08 -10.25
C LYS A 29 29.28 -19.17 -11.28
N ASN A 30 28.58 -20.24 -10.90
CA ASN A 30 28.19 -21.31 -11.81
C ASN A 30 27.22 -20.82 -12.89
N LEU A 31 26.23 -19.99 -12.51
CA LEU A 31 25.32 -19.33 -13.45
C LEU A 31 26.04 -18.41 -14.44
N GLU A 32 27.12 -17.75 -14.02
CA GLU A 32 27.96 -16.93 -14.91
C GLU A 32 28.70 -17.79 -15.95
N VAL A 33 29.19 -18.96 -15.55
CA VAL A 33 29.84 -19.94 -16.44
C VAL A 33 28.82 -20.56 -17.40
N ASP A 34 27.60 -20.82 -16.94
CA ASP A 34 26.51 -21.40 -17.76
C ASP A 34 25.82 -20.36 -18.68
N GLY A 35 26.25 -19.09 -18.63
CA GLY A 35 25.78 -18.03 -19.52
C GLY A 35 24.54 -17.25 -19.03
N ASP A 36 23.98 -17.58 -17.87
CA ASP A 36 22.88 -16.82 -17.26
C ASP A 36 23.41 -15.63 -16.45
N LEU A 37 23.95 -14.65 -17.18
CA LEU A 37 24.52 -13.42 -16.61
C LEU A 37 23.46 -12.57 -15.86
N ALA A 38 22.19 -12.67 -16.24
CA ALA A 38 21.11 -11.88 -15.62
C ALA A 38 20.85 -12.36 -14.19
N LEU A 39 20.71 -13.67 -14.00
CA LEU A 39 20.46 -14.28 -12.70
C LEU A 39 21.72 -14.19 -11.81
N SER A 40 22.92 -14.40 -12.37
CA SER A 40 24.21 -14.22 -11.65
C SER A 40 24.32 -12.80 -11.08
N ARG A 41 24.09 -11.77 -11.90
CA ARG A 41 24.09 -10.36 -11.44
C ARG A 41 23.07 -10.09 -10.35
N LYS A 42 21.87 -10.65 -10.48
CA LYS A 42 20.79 -10.48 -9.48
C LYS A 42 21.22 -11.09 -8.13
N ILE A 43 21.79 -12.28 -8.11
CA ILE A 43 22.27 -12.94 -6.89
C ILE A 43 23.45 -12.15 -6.30
N ASN A 44 24.43 -11.74 -7.11
CA ASN A 44 25.58 -10.96 -6.65
C ASN A 44 25.15 -9.59 -6.07
N ASN A 45 24.14 -8.93 -6.63
CA ASN A 45 23.58 -7.71 -6.08
C ASN A 45 22.93 -7.92 -4.72
N ILE A 46 22.24 -9.04 -4.52
CA ILE A 46 21.65 -9.40 -3.21
C ILE A 46 22.77 -9.67 -2.19
N LEU A 47 23.84 -10.38 -2.59
CA LEU A 47 24.97 -10.69 -1.72
C LEU A 47 25.83 -9.47 -1.39
N SER A 48 26.00 -8.53 -2.33
CA SER A 48 26.78 -7.30 -2.12
C SER A 48 26.07 -6.28 -1.24
N LYS A 49 24.74 -6.20 -1.32
CA LYS A 49 23.92 -5.38 -0.41
C LYS A 49 24.05 -5.82 1.06
N LYS A 50 24.49 -7.05 1.33
CA LYS A 50 24.71 -7.59 2.70
C LYS A 50 26.09 -7.28 3.31
N ARG A 51 27.00 -6.59 2.64
CA ARG A 51 28.32 -6.24 3.20
C ARG A 51 28.31 -5.05 4.16
N GLY A 52 27.18 -4.37 4.33
CA GLY A 52 27.00 -3.23 5.23
C GLY A 52 26.40 -3.58 6.60
N GLY A 53 26.55 -4.78 7.11
CA GLY A 53 26.10 -5.12 8.46
C GLY A 53 25.93 -6.61 8.63
N MET A 54 26.92 -7.27 9.20
CA MET A 54 26.72 -8.53 9.92
C MET A 54 25.84 -8.25 11.14
N VAL A 55 24.54 -8.22 10.94
CA VAL A 55 23.60 -8.23 12.06
C VAL A 55 23.57 -9.67 12.56
N SER A 56 24.21 -9.92 13.70
CA SER A 56 24.11 -11.15 14.47
C SER A 56 22.64 -11.50 14.72
N LEU A 57 22.31 -12.80 14.73
CA LEU A 57 20.96 -13.30 15.08
C LEU A 57 20.50 -12.86 16.49
N ASP A 58 21.44 -12.48 17.36
CA ASP A 58 21.18 -11.88 18.67
C ASP A 58 20.57 -10.48 18.60
N SER A 59 20.60 -9.82 17.42
CA SER A 59 19.93 -8.52 17.19
C SER A 59 18.50 -8.66 16.65
N ILE A 60 17.92 -9.84 16.60
CA ILE A 60 16.46 -9.98 16.63
C ILE A 60 16.06 -9.68 18.08
N SER A 61 16.26 -8.42 18.47
CA SER A 61 15.70 -7.91 19.71
C SER A 61 14.21 -8.20 19.65
N SER A 62 13.68 -8.79 20.71
CA SER A 62 12.25 -9.01 20.86
C SER A 62 11.51 -7.74 20.42
N LYS A 63 10.53 -7.90 19.55
CA LYS A 63 9.68 -6.77 19.14
C LYS A 63 9.21 -6.04 20.39
N PRO A 64 9.13 -4.71 20.36
CA PRO A 64 8.61 -3.99 21.49
C PRO A 64 7.14 -4.37 21.70
N VAL A 65 6.82 -4.76 22.92
CA VAL A 65 5.47 -5.09 23.35
C VAL A 65 4.92 -3.98 24.24
N ASP A 66 3.63 -3.74 24.11
CA ASP A 66 2.92 -2.88 25.04
C ASP A 66 2.92 -3.50 26.43
N GLY A 67 3.19 -2.66 27.44
CA GLY A 67 3.34 -3.13 28.82
C GLY A 67 2.06 -3.70 29.45
N GLU A 68 0.91 -3.30 28.95
CA GLU A 68 -0.40 -3.69 29.48
C GLU A 68 -1.06 -4.79 28.67
N SER A 69 -1.20 -4.59 27.36
CA SER A 69 -1.84 -5.56 26.46
C SER A 69 -0.92 -6.72 26.06
N ARG A 70 0.39 -6.57 26.24
CA ARG A 70 1.43 -7.50 25.76
C ARG A 70 1.40 -7.79 24.25
N MET A 71 0.75 -6.92 23.47
CA MET A 71 0.70 -7.02 22.02
C MET A 71 1.95 -6.42 21.39
N ASP A 72 2.37 -6.97 20.27
CA ASP A 72 3.45 -6.41 19.45
C ASP A 72 3.05 -5.01 18.96
N MET A 73 3.89 -4.01 19.21
CA MET A 73 3.65 -2.62 18.79
C MET A 73 4.13 -2.35 17.36
N VAL A 74 4.92 -3.25 16.79
CA VAL A 74 5.46 -3.10 15.43
C VAL A 74 5.36 -4.40 14.63
N ASP A 75 5.09 -4.26 13.35
CA ASP A 75 5.25 -5.32 12.38
C ASP A 75 6.47 -5.04 11.50
N VAL A 76 7.30 -6.05 11.27
CA VAL A 76 8.48 -5.94 10.41
C VAL A 76 8.28 -6.83 9.20
N CYS A 77 8.37 -6.26 8.02
CA CYS A 77 8.24 -7.00 6.77
C CYS A 77 9.22 -6.49 5.71
N TYR A 78 9.48 -7.32 4.71
CA TYR A 78 10.15 -6.97 3.47
C TYR A 78 9.11 -7.09 2.35
N PRO A 79 8.43 -6.00 1.98
CA PRO A 79 7.38 -6.05 0.98
C PRO A 79 7.92 -6.54 -0.37
N ASN A 80 7.12 -7.36 -1.02
CA ASN A 80 7.35 -7.75 -2.41
C ASN A 80 6.01 -7.51 -3.14
N ILE A 81 5.83 -6.29 -3.62
CA ILE A 81 4.64 -5.88 -4.34
C ILE A 81 4.89 -5.92 -5.84
N ASP A 82 3.84 -6.20 -6.57
CA ASP A 82 3.85 -6.11 -8.02
C ASP A 82 3.75 -4.62 -8.42
N ILE A 83 4.85 -4.08 -8.94
CA ILE A 83 4.94 -2.65 -9.30
C ILE A 83 3.92 -2.29 -10.37
N ASP A 84 3.63 -3.21 -11.29
CA ASP A 84 2.69 -2.98 -12.38
C ASP A 84 1.26 -2.72 -11.86
N LYS A 85 0.98 -3.11 -10.62
CA LYS A 85 -0.31 -2.86 -9.95
C LYS A 85 -0.38 -1.54 -9.19
N LEU A 86 0.72 -0.83 -9.05
CA LEU A 86 0.76 0.46 -8.39
C LEU A 86 0.48 1.57 -9.40
N ILE A 87 -0.75 2.06 -9.43
CA ILE A 87 -1.13 3.18 -10.29
C ILE A 87 -0.99 4.47 -9.50
N LEU A 88 -0.07 5.31 -9.96
CA LEU A 88 0.19 6.64 -9.43
C LEU A 88 0.07 7.66 -10.56
N ASN A 89 -0.41 8.86 -10.25
CA ASN A 89 -0.32 9.94 -11.20
C ASN A 89 1.15 10.35 -11.46
N ASN A 90 1.40 10.96 -12.59
CA ASN A 90 2.76 11.30 -13.03
C ASN A 90 3.51 12.21 -12.05
N GLU A 91 2.82 13.13 -11.39
CA GLU A 91 3.43 14.07 -10.43
C GLU A 91 3.85 13.34 -9.16
N MET A 92 2.94 12.54 -8.59
CA MET A 92 3.23 11.74 -7.40
C MET A 92 4.34 10.73 -7.65
N ASN A 93 4.34 10.07 -8.82
CA ASN A 93 5.39 9.13 -9.19
C ASN A 93 6.77 9.82 -9.26
N LYS A 94 6.85 11.03 -9.83
CA LYS A 94 8.09 11.82 -9.87
C LYS A 94 8.58 12.16 -8.47
N GLU A 95 7.70 12.64 -7.59
CA GLU A 95 8.05 12.99 -6.20
C GLU A 95 8.55 11.78 -5.40
N ILE A 96 7.91 10.61 -5.55
CA ILE A 96 8.34 9.37 -4.91
C ILE A 96 9.70 8.91 -5.43
N ILE A 97 9.90 8.93 -6.75
CA ILE A 97 11.19 8.57 -7.35
C ILE A 97 12.30 9.54 -6.89
N GLU A 98 12.02 10.84 -6.83
CA GLU A 98 12.96 11.83 -6.34
C GLU A 98 13.31 11.60 -4.87
N PHE A 99 12.33 11.28 -4.05
CA PHE A 99 12.55 10.93 -2.64
C PHE A 99 13.45 9.69 -2.49
N ILE A 100 13.18 8.63 -3.24
CA ILE A 100 14.01 7.41 -3.25
C ILE A 100 15.44 7.73 -3.69
N LYS A 101 15.60 8.53 -4.76
CA LYS A 101 16.93 8.95 -5.24
C LYS A 101 17.66 9.82 -4.22
N SER A 102 16.97 10.68 -3.49
CA SER A 102 17.55 11.49 -2.42
C SER A 102 18.13 10.61 -1.31
N TYR A 103 17.39 9.60 -0.88
CA TYR A 103 17.90 8.61 0.07
C TYR A 103 19.11 7.83 -0.47
N GLN A 104 19.03 7.32 -1.70
CA GLN A 104 20.12 6.54 -2.32
C GLN A 104 21.40 7.35 -2.55
N ASN A 105 21.30 8.68 -2.71
CA ASN A 105 22.44 9.58 -2.96
C ASN A 105 22.75 10.47 -1.74
N ARG A 106 22.29 10.13 -0.56
CA ARG A 106 22.45 10.96 0.65
C ARG A 106 23.91 11.36 0.93
N ASP A 107 24.89 10.45 0.67
CA ASP A 107 26.29 10.76 0.84
C ASP A 107 26.79 11.91 -0.08
N LYS A 108 26.22 11.98 -1.30
CA LYS A 108 26.52 13.06 -2.24
C LYS A 108 25.86 14.36 -1.78
N LEU A 109 24.64 14.29 -1.24
CA LEU A 109 23.92 15.44 -0.69
C LEU A 109 24.67 16.01 0.53
N LEU A 110 25.12 15.16 1.44
CA LEU A 110 25.94 15.56 2.59
C LEU A 110 27.23 16.26 2.16
N LYS A 111 27.93 15.73 1.15
CA LYS A 111 29.14 16.38 0.59
C LYS A 111 28.85 17.73 -0.06
N ALA A 112 27.63 17.92 -0.55
CA ALA A 112 27.16 19.21 -1.08
C ALA A 112 26.65 20.17 0.01
N GLY A 113 26.70 19.78 1.27
CA GLY A 113 26.23 20.60 2.41
C GLY A 113 24.73 20.49 2.67
N ILE A 114 24.04 19.53 2.05
CA ILE A 114 22.61 19.27 2.25
C ILE A 114 22.47 18.11 3.24
N ASP A 115 22.12 18.42 4.48
CA ASP A 115 21.93 17.44 5.56
C ASP A 115 20.45 17.43 6.01
N GLU A 116 19.59 16.83 5.20
CA GLU A 116 18.17 16.73 5.47
C GLU A 116 17.76 15.30 5.82
N PRO A 117 16.88 15.11 6.84
CA PRO A 117 16.34 13.79 7.15
C PRO A 117 15.38 13.31 6.03
N CYS A 118 15.37 12.01 5.75
CA CYS A 118 14.45 11.42 4.79
C CYS A 118 13.08 11.16 5.45
N THR A 119 12.20 12.17 5.43
CA THR A 119 10.88 12.11 6.05
C THR A 119 9.77 12.44 5.06
N MET A 120 8.70 11.62 5.02
CA MET A 120 7.57 11.80 4.12
C MET A 120 6.25 11.69 4.88
N LEU A 121 5.32 12.61 4.61
CA LEU A 121 3.95 12.55 5.08
C LEU A 121 3.01 12.28 3.90
N LEU A 122 2.26 11.18 3.98
CA LEU A 122 1.22 10.80 3.03
C LEU A 122 -0.15 11.12 3.64
N TYR A 123 -0.95 11.94 2.97
CA TYR A 123 -2.29 12.25 3.47
C TYR A 123 -3.33 12.12 2.38
N GLY A 124 -4.57 11.82 2.77
CA GLY A 124 -5.69 11.68 1.84
C GLY A 124 -6.69 10.61 2.24
N PRO A 125 -7.75 10.40 1.45
CA PRO A 125 -8.82 9.48 1.79
C PRO A 125 -8.34 8.04 2.05
N PRO A 126 -9.07 7.26 2.86
CA PRO A 126 -8.77 5.85 3.09
C PRO A 126 -8.86 5.04 1.78
N GLY A 127 -8.11 3.95 1.69
CA GLY A 127 -8.13 3.05 0.54
C GLY A 127 -7.47 3.59 -0.75
N CYS A 128 -6.76 4.73 -0.67
CA CYS A 128 -6.08 5.34 -1.83
C CYS A 128 -4.62 4.92 -2.02
N GLY A 129 -4.09 3.97 -1.22
CA GLY A 129 -2.79 3.37 -1.47
C GLY A 129 -1.62 3.94 -0.66
N LYS A 130 -1.84 4.72 0.41
CA LYS A 130 -0.77 5.27 1.27
C LYS A 130 0.19 4.21 1.79
N THR A 131 -0.34 3.12 2.33
CA THR A 131 0.45 1.97 2.81
C THR A 131 1.17 1.26 1.66
N THR A 132 0.55 1.17 0.49
CA THR A 132 1.17 0.59 -0.71
C THR A 132 2.36 1.42 -1.20
N ILE A 133 2.27 2.76 -1.12
CA ILE A 133 3.39 3.66 -1.44
C ILE A 133 4.57 3.42 -0.48
N ALA A 134 4.31 3.29 0.83
CA ALA A 134 5.37 2.96 1.80
C ALA A 134 6.03 1.60 1.51
N GLN A 135 5.24 0.60 1.14
CA GLN A 135 5.74 -0.70 0.70
C GLN A 135 6.58 -0.62 -0.57
N TYR A 136 6.16 0.20 -1.54
CA TYR A 136 6.91 0.44 -2.78
C TYR A 136 8.26 1.07 -2.50
N ILE A 137 8.31 2.12 -1.65
CA ILE A 137 9.55 2.76 -1.25
C ILE A 137 10.47 1.76 -0.52
N SER A 138 9.93 0.89 0.33
CA SER A 138 10.69 -0.17 1.01
C SER A 138 11.32 -1.14 0.01
N MET A 139 10.58 -1.58 -0.97
CA MET A 139 11.06 -2.50 -2.01
C MET A 139 12.17 -1.85 -2.86
N GLU A 140 11.99 -0.61 -3.29
CA GLU A 140 12.97 0.12 -4.13
C GLU A 140 14.25 0.50 -3.37
N THR A 141 14.15 0.78 -2.08
CA THR A 141 15.32 1.08 -1.23
C THR A 141 16.00 -0.18 -0.70
N GLY A 142 15.29 -1.32 -0.66
CA GLY A 142 15.72 -2.57 -0.06
C GLY A 142 15.77 -2.55 1.46
N LEU A 143 15.13 -1.54 2.09
CA LEU A 143 15.04 -1.41 3.54
C LEU A 143 13.85 -2.22 4.08
N PRO A 144 13.96 -2.81 5.29
CA PRO A 144 12.80 -3.38 5.97
C PRO A 144 11.76 -2.29 6.30
N LEU A 145 10.49 -2.62 6.12
CA LEU A 145 9.38 -1.78 6.55
C LEU A 145 8.97 -2.18 7.97
N ILE A 146 9.13 -1.26 8.91
CA ILE A 146 8.69 -1.38 10.30
C ILE A 146 7.43 -0.55 10.45
N THR A 147 6.27 -1.23 10.48
CA THR A 147 4.98 -0.57 10.65
C THR A 147 4.65 -0.45 12.12
N ALA A 148 4.48 0.77 12.62
CA ALA A 148 4.04 1.04 13.97
C ALA A 148 2.51 1.06 14.04
N ARG A 149 1.93 0.34 15.01
CA ARG A 149 0.49 0.31 15.29
C ARG A 149 0.15 1.35 16.33
N LEU A 150 -0.21 2.55 15.88
CA LEU A 150 -0.49 3.68 16.77
C LEU A 150 -1.87 3.56 17.45
N ASP A 151 -2.83 2.90 16.82
CA ASP A 151 -4.18 2.65 17.32
C ASP A 151 -4.21 1.83 18.62
N GLY A 152 -3.41 0.77 18.67
CA GLY A 152 -3.31 -0.11 19.85
C GLY A 152 -2.64 0.55 21.06
N MET A 153 -1.90 1.65 20.86
CA MET A 153 -1.17 2.30 21.95
C MET A 153 -1.99 3.29 22.77
N ILE A 154 -3.12 3.75 22.24
CA ILE A 154 -3.94 4.80 22.86
C ILE A 154 -5.00 4.22 23.79
N SER A 155 -5.32 2.93 23.68
CA SER A 155 -6.26 2.23 24.55
C SER A 155 -5.74 2.02 25.98
N SER A 156 -4.44 2.11 26.18
CA SER A 156 -3.80 2.06 27.50
C SER A 156 -3.54 3.47 28.02
N LEU A 157 -3.67 3.66 29.33
CA LEU A 157 -3.47 4.94 30.07
C LEU A 157 -2.44 5.89 29.42
N LEU A 158 -2.82 7.12 29.15
CA LEU A 158 -2.07 8.16 28.40
C LEU A 158 -0.57 8.28 28.82
N GLY A 159 -0.22 7.98 30.06
CA GLY A 159 1.16 8.00 30.54
C GLY A 159 2.06 6.90 29.97
N SER A 160 1.50 5.81 29.47
CA SER A 160 2.25 4.70 28.83
C SER A 160 2.53 4.98 27.33
N THR A 161 1.69 5.77 26.68
CA THR A 161 1.76 6.05 25.24
C THR A 161 3.09 6.71 24.83
N ALA A 162 3.56 7.74 25.55
CA ALA A 162 4.84 8.39 25.28
C ALA A 162 6.04 7.43 25.44
N LYS A 163 5.97 6.51 26.42
CA LYS A 163 7.01 5.48 26.60
C LYS A 163 6.99 4.44 25.48
N ASN A 164 5.79 4.07 25.01
CA ASN A 164 5.63 3.12 23.93
C ASN A 164 6.10 3.69 22.59
N ILE A 165 5.81 4.96 22.30
CA ILE A 165 6.36 5.67 21.12
C ILE A 165 7.91 5.59 21.18
N ARG A 166 8.51 5.93 22.31
CA ARG A 166 9.98 5.87 22.44
C ARG A 166 10.52 4.46 22.18
N LYS A 167 9.89 3.41 22.73
CA LYS A 167 10.32 2.01 22.47
C LYS A 167 10.29 1.65 20.97
N ILE A 168 9.30 2.15 20.22
CA ILE A 168 9.21 1.93 18.76
C ILE A 168 10.39 2.59 18.07
N PHE A 169 10.66 3.86 18.37
CA PHE A 169 11.78 4.60 17.78
C PHE A 169 13.13 3.99 18.17
N ASP A 170 13.31 3.60 19.44
CA ASP A 170 14.50 2.91 19.91
C ASP A 170 14.71 1.54 19.20
N PHE A 171 13.62 0.82 18.91
CA PHE A 171 13.70 -0.42 18.15
C PHE A 171 14.08 -0.17 16.70
N ALA A 172 13.42 0.78 16.04
CA ALA A 172 13.67 1.11 14.63
C ALA A 172 15.09 1.71 14.42
N SER A 173 15.63 2.43 15.39
CA SER A 173 16.99 3.02 15.31
C SER A 173 18.13 2.01 15.39
N ARG A 174 17.86 0.74 15.69
CA ARG A 174 18.90 -0.31 15.76
C ARG A 174 19.37 -0.81 14.41
N GLN A 175 18.66 -0.49 13.34
CA GLN A 175 18.95 -0.90 11.98
C GLN A 175 18.47 0.15 10.98
N GLU A 176 19.10 0.22 9.83
CA GLU A 176 18.56 1.01 8.71
C GLU A 176 17.20 0.44 8.30
N CYS A 177 16.16 1.25 8.29
CA CYS A 177 14.79 0.82 8.04
C CYS A 177 13.92 1.97 7.52
N ILE A 178 12.71 1.63 7.09
CA ILE A 178 11.61 2.56 6.95
C ILE A 178 10.71 2.39 8.16
N LEU A 179 10.63 3.42 9.01
CA LEU A 179 9.63 3.47 10.06
C LEU A 179 8.34 4.06 9.48
N PHE A 180 7.33 3.21 9.35
CA PHE A 180 6.01 3.60 8.85
C PHE A 180 5.04 3.79 10.00
N LEU A 181 4.56 5.03 10.15
CA LEU A 181 3.59 5.45 11.17
C LEU A 181 2.22 5.52 10.50
N ASP A 182 1.47 4.43 10.53
CA ASP A 182 0.11 4.40 9.98
C ASP A 182 -0.91 4.98 10.95
N GLU A 183 -2.04 5.46 10.42
CA GLU A 183 -3.10 6.09 11.19
C GLU A 183 -2.62 7.21 12.11
N PHE A 184 -1.71 8.03 11.59
CA PHE A 184 -1.02 9.07 12.35
C PHE A 184 -1.98 10.12 12.98
N ASP A 185 -3.18 10.25 12.45
CA ASP A 185 -4.25 11.11 12.98
C ASP A 185 -4.80 10.65 14.34
N VAL A 186 -4.57 9.40 14.71
CA VAL A 186 -4.98 8.91 16.04
C VAL A 186 -4.32 9.73 17.15
N ILE A 187 -3.06 10.16 16.94
CA ILE A 187 -2.36 11.04 17.88
C ILE A 187 -2.96 12.47 17.89
N ALA A 188 -3.54 12.90 16.77
CA ALA A 188 -4.15 14.23 16.64
C ALA A 188 -5.57 14.29 17.22
N LYS A 189 -6.38 13.24 17.04
CA LYS A 189 -7.76 13.14 17.55
C LYS A 189 -7.86 13.25 19.06
N ILE A 190 -6.84 12.81 19.75
CA ILE A 190 -6.75 12.91 21.20
C ILE A 190 -6.75 14.38 21.69
N ARG A 191 -6.40 15.37 20.85
CA ARG A 191 -6.31 16.79 21.20
C ARG A 191 -7.65 17.50 21.42
N ASP A 192 -8.75 16.98 20.84
CA ASP A 192 -10.08 17.63 20.88
C ASP A 192 -10.85 17.36 22.18
N ASP A 193 -10.37 16.43 23.01
CA ASP A 193 -11.00 16.13 24.31
C ASP A 193 -10.64 17.18 25.35
N LYS A 194 -11.58 18.07 25.68
CA LYS A 194 -11.39 19.27 26.53
C LYS A 194 -10.90 19.01 27.95
N ASN A 195 -10.90 17.74 28.41
CA ASN A 195 -10.56 17.39 29.79
C ASN A 195 -9.12 16.87 30.00
N GLU A 196 -8.35 16.59 28.90
CA GLU A 196 -7.03 15.92 29.02
C GLU A 196 -5.87 16.67 28.37
N THR A 197 -5.94 17.98 28.26
CA THR A 197 -5.04 18.85 27.46
C THR A 197 -3.54 18.77 27.81
N GLY A 198 -3.15 18.31 28.99
CA GLY A 198 -1.75 18.30 29.44
C GLY A 198 -0.95 17.07 29.00
N GLU A 199 -1.52 15.89 29.12
CA GLU A 199 -0.83 14.63 28.78
C GLU A 199 -0.70 14.43 27.27
N LEU A 200 -1.67 14.88 26.52
CA LEU A 200 -1.69 14.81 25.07
C LEU A 200 -0.61 15.65 24.41
N LYS A 201 -0.41 16.87 24.92
CA LYS A 201 0.72 17.70 24.51
C LYS A 201 2.05 17.01 24.77
N ARG A 202 2.15 16.21 25.83
CA ARG A 202 3.36 15.42 26.12
C ARG A 202 3.57 14.30 25.10
N VAL A 203 2.50 13.61 24.66
CA VAL A 203 2.59 12.56 23.65
C VAL A 203 3.03 13.14 22.32
N VAL A 204 2.39 14.24 21.86
CA VAL A 204 2.77 14.95 20.62
C VAL A 204 4.21 15.45 20.68
N ASN A 205 4.60 16.08 21.79
CA ASN A 205 5.96 16.58 21.98
C ASN A 205 6.99 15.42 22.00
N SER A 206 6.66 14.30 22.65
CA SER A 206 7.51 13.11 22.65
C SER A 206 7.67 12.56 21.23
N LEU A 207 6.60 12.51 20.45
CA LEU A 207 6.66 12.06 19.04
C LEU A 207 7.55 12.99 18.21
N ILE A 208 7.34 14.31 18.30
CA ILE A 208 8.16 15.31 17.59
C ILE A 208 9.64 15.14 17.95
N GLN A 209 9.96 15.01 19.24
CA GLN A 209 11.34 14.80 19.69
C GLN A 209 11.94 13.50 19.15
N ASN A 210 11.17 12.42 19.11
CA ASN A 210 11.66 11.17 18.56
C ASN A 210 11.87 11.25 17.03
N ILE A 211 11.02 11.96 16.29
CA ILE A 211 11.22 12.23 14.86
C ILE A 211 12.51 13.06 14.65
N ASP A 212 12.71 14.11 15.44
CA ASP A 212 13.87 15.01 15.32
C ASP A 212 15.21 14.31 15.62
N VAL A 213 15.21 13.27 16.46
CA VAL A 213 16.42 12.52 16.89
C VAL A 213 16.58 11.21 16.09
N PHE A 214 15.59 10.81 15.31
CA PHE A 214 15.66 9.55 14.57
C PHE A 214 16.83 9.51 13.60
N SER A 215 17.40 8.32 13.42
CA SER A 215 18.59 8.12 12.59
C SER A 215 18.38 8.65 11.17
N LYS A 216 19.32 9.50 10.72
CA LYS A 216 19.33 10.03 9.35
C LYS A 216 19.63 8.94 8.30
N ASP A 217 20.06 7.76 8.72
CA ASP A 217 20.32 6.60 7.88
C ASP A 217 19.06 5.77 7.59
N SER A 218 17.94 6.18 8.18
CA SER A 218 16.63 5.56 8.04
C SER A 218 15.62 6.54 7.44
N ILE A 219 14.49 6.01 7.01
CA ILE A 219 13.39 6.78 6.45
C ILE A 219 12.22 6.78 7.44
N ILE A 220 11.55 7.91 7.61
CA ILE A 220 10.24 7.98 8.28
C ILE A 220 9.17 8.27 7.24
N ILE A 221 8.12 7.44 7.23
CA ILE A 221 6.92 7.71 6.44
C ILE A 221 5.73 7.71 7.40
N ALA A 222 4.97 8.79 7.44
CA ALA A 222 3.71 8.85 8.18
C ALA A 222 2.53 8.87 7.21
N ALA A 223 1.42 8.22 7.58
CA ALA A 223 0.19 8.21 6.79
C ALA A 223 -1.00 8.64 7.64
N THR A 224 -1.85 9.51 7.10
CA THR A 224 -3.05 10.00 7.79
C THR A 224 -4.23 10.11 6.82
N ASN A 225 -5.43 9.85 7.35
CA ASN A 225 -6.69 10.10 6.65
C ASN A 225 -7.26 11.49 7.01
N HIS A 226 -6.81 12.10 8.11
CA HIS A 226 -7.33 13.33 8.70
C HIS A 226 -6.22 14.35 8.90
N HIS A 227 -5.68 14.83 7.79
CA HIS A 227 -4.56 15.79 7.80
C HIS A 227 -4.93 17.13 8.45
N GLU A 228 -6.20 17.50 8.41
CA GLU A 228 -6.76 18.71 9.04
C GLU A 228 -6.62 18.73 10.56
N LEU A 229 -6.49 17.55 11.18
CA LEU A 229 -6.33 17.41 12.63
C LEU A 229 -4.87 17.52 13.09
N LEU A 230 -3.91 17.45 12.17
CA LEU A 230 -2.50 17.44 12.51
C LEU A 230 -2.00 18.82 12.99
N ASP A 231 -1.20 18.83 14.07
CA ASP A 231 -0.53 20.03 14.54
C ASP A 231 0.43 20.60 13.48
N PRO A 232 0.43 21.92 13.21
CA PRO A 232 1.40 22.54 12.30
C PRO A 232 2.87 22.24 12.63
N ALA A 233 3.20 21.97 13.90
CA ALA A 233 4.53 21.58 14.30
C ALA A 233 4.95 20.22 13.75
N ILE A 234 4.00 19.31 13.57
CA ILE A 234 4.23 17.98 12.97
C ILE A 234 4.55 18.12 11.49
N TRP A 235 3.76 18.91 10.74
CA TRP A 235 3.97 19.16 9.31
C TRP A 235 5.41 19.58 8.99
N ARG A 236 6.01 20.41 9.82
CA ARG A 236 7.38 20.94 9.63
C ARG A 236 8.48 19.90 9.79
N ARG A 237 8.17 18.69 10.25
CA ARG A 237 9.12 17.58 10.41
C ARG A 237 9.21 16.68 9.20
N PHE A 238 8.31 16.89 8.24
CA PHE A 238 8.29 16.10 7.01
C PHE A 238 8.79 16.94 5.84
N ASN A 239 9.92 16.53 5.25
CA ASN A 239 10.54 17.23 4.11
C ASN A 239 9.74 17.06 2.83
N ARG A 240 9.00 15.95 2.72
CA ARG A 240 8.08 15.69 1.62
C ARG A 240 6.67 15.46 2.16
N VAL A 241 5.72 16.15 1.55
CA VAL A 241 4.31 16.04 1.94
C VAL A 241 3.51 15.79 0.67
N LEU A 242 2.90 14.61 0.55
CA LEU A 242 2.19 14.16 -0.65
C LEU A 242 0.72 13.92 -0.37
N SER A 243 -0.13 14.50 -1.22
CA SER A 243 -1.57 14.26 -1.21
C SER A 243 -1.91 13.04 -2.06
N VAL A 244 -2.41 11.98 -1.44
CA VAL A 244 -2.84 10.76 -2.12
C VAL A 244 -4.34 10.84 -2.36
N SER A 245 -4.74 11.26 -3.56
CA SER A 245 -6.13 11.46 -3.95
C SER A 245 -6.82 10.15 -4.38
N LYS A 246 -8.13 10.21 -4.52
CA LYS A 246 -8.89 9.16 -5.20
C LYS A 246 -8.48 9.09 -6.66
N PRO A 247 -8.58 7.91 -7.31
CA PRO A 247 -8.16 7.74 -8.68
C PRO A 247 -9.02 8.56 -9.65
N THR A 248 -8.37 9.10 -10.67
CA THR A 248 -9.00 9.73 -11.83
C THR A 248 -9.64 8.68 -12.74
N GLU A 249 -10.47 9.10 -13.67
CA GLU A 249 -11.08 8.21 -14.67
C GLU A 249 -10.02 7.40 -15.44
N PHE A 250 -8.91 8.05 -15.82
CA PHE A 250 -7.80 7.39 -16.50
C PHE A 250 -7.13 6.31 -15.62
N GLU A 251 -6.90 6.62 -14.35
CA GLU A 251 -6.31 5.67 -13.38
C GLU A 251 -7.26 4.50 -13.10
N ILE A 252 -8.58 4.75 -13.04
CA ILE A 252 -9.59 3.70 -12.90
C ILE A 252 -9.57 2.77 -14.12
N LYS A 253 -9.49 3.32 -15.34
CA LYS A 253 -9.35 2.52 -16.56
C LYS A 253 -8.11 1.63 -16.48
N SER A 254 -6.98 2.20 -16.14
CA SER A 254 -5.71 1.48 -15.99
C SER A 254 -5.80 0.37 -14.93
N LEU A 255 -6.49 0.61 -13.80
CA LEU A 255 -6.76 -0.41 -12.79
C LEU A 255 -7.55 -1.58 -13.36
N ILE A 256 -8.65 -1.29 -14.07
CA ILE A 256 -9.49 -2.31 -14.68
C ILE A 256 -8.67 -3.13 -15.70
N ASP A 257 -7.86 -2.47 -16.54
CA ASP A 257 -7.01 -3.13 -17.54
C ASP A 257 -6.00 -4.09 -16.89
N ILE A 258 -5.38 -3.70 -15.76
CA ILE A 258 -4.49 -4.57 -15.00
C ILE A 258 -5.23 -5.82 -14.51
N PHE A 259 -6.43 -5.66 -13.93
CA PHE A 259 -7.22 -6.79 -13.47
C PHE A 259 -7.64 -7.72 -14.61
N ILE A 260 -8.01 -7.17 -15.77
CA ILE A 260 -8.34 -7.95 -16.96
C ILE A 260 -7.14 -8.80 -17.40
N ASN A 261 -5.95 -8.20 -17.45
CA ASN A 261 -4.73 -8.87 -17.92
C ASN A 261 -4.21 -9.93 -16.95
N ASP A 262 -4.34 -9.69 -15.63
CA ASP A 262 -3.89 -10.63 -14.59
C ASP A 262 -4.88 -11.78 -14.33
N SER A 263 -6.13 -11.62 -14.76
CA SER A 263 -7.19 -12.56 -14.48
C SER A 263 -7.05 -13.83 -15.35
N LYS A 264 -7.25 -14.99 -14.72
CA LYS A 264 -7.44 -16.26 -15.43
C LYS A 264 -8.83 -16.40 -16.05
N ILE A 265 -9.75 -15.51 -15.69
CA ILE A 265 -11.12 -15.46 -16.16
C ILE A 265 -11.19 -14.41 -17.25
N LYS A 266 -11.83 -14.74 -18.38
CA LYS A 266 -12.00 -13.80 -19.48
C LYS A 266 -12.99 -12.69 -19.11
N PHE A 267 -12.69 -11.48 -19.55
CA PHE A 267 -13.60 -10.35 -19.47
C PHE A 267 -14.23 -10.14 -20.87
N ASP A 268 -15.53 -10.29 -20.98
CA ASP A 268 -16.29 -9.97 -22.21
C ASP A 268 -16.70 -8.49 -22.19
N ILE A 269 -15.71 -7.60 -22.21
CA ILE A 269 -15.94 -6.16 -22.09
C ILE A 269 -15.07 -5.42 -23.12
N THR A 270 -15.71 -4.55 -23.90
CA THR A 270 -15.02 -3.70 -24.89
C THR A 270 -14.44 -2.45 -24.24
N ASP A 271 -13.40 -1.84 -24.83
CA ASP A 271 -12.74 -0.62 -24.31
C ASP A 271 -13.74 0.51 -24.03
N LYS A 272 -14.72 0.73 -24.91
CA LYS A 272 -15.78 1.73 -24.70
C LYS A 272 -16.63 1.45 -23.44
N LYS A 273 -16.87 0.18 -23.13
CA LYS A 273 -17.59 -0.21 -21.92
C LYS A 273 -16.73 -0.02 -20.67
N ILE A 274 -15.41 -0.22 -20.78
CA ILE A 274 -14.47 0.08 -19.69
C ILE A 274 -14.47 1.57 -19.37
N GLU A 275 -14.52 2.45 -20.37
CA GLU A 275 -14.64 3.91 -20.18
C GLU A 275 -15.94 4.27 -19.43
N ASN A 276 -17.07 3.70 -19.82
CA ASN A 276 -18.32 3.93 -19.11
C ASN A 276 -18.28 3.44 -17.65
N ILE A 277 -17.67 2.28 -17.40
CA ILE A 277 -17.47 1.77 -16.04
C ILE A 277 -16.59 2.75 -15.27
N ALA A 278 -15.46 3.19 -15.84
CA ALA A 278 -14.54 4.11 -15.19
C ALA A 278 -15.24 5.42 -14.77
N THR A 279 -16.05 5.99 -15.67
CA THR A 279 -16.86 7.17 -15.36
C THR A 279 -17.84 6.93 -14.20
N LEU A 280 -18.49 5.77 -14.15
CA LEU A 280 -19.42 5.41 -13.07
C LEU A 280 -18.71 5.18 -11.73
N LEU A 281 -17.45 4.77 -11.74
CA LEU A 281 -16.65 4.50 -10.55
C LEU A 281 -15.90 5.72 -10.02
N ILE A 282 -15.98 6.87 -10.70
CA ILE A 282 -15.40 8.14 -10.21
C ILE A 282 -15.90 8.41 -8.77
N GLY A 283 -14.96 8.84 -7.92
CA GLY A 283 -15.23 9.13 -6.51
C GLY A 283 -15.07 7.94 -5.56
N LEU A 284 -14.82 6.73 -6.07
CA LEU A 284 -14.42 5.57 -5.28
C LEU A 284 -12.90 5.55 -5.06
N SER A 285 -12.47 4.88 -4.00
CA SER A 285 -11.03 4.66 -3.74
C SER A 285 -10.50 3.45 -4.54
N HIS A 286 -9.17 3.31 -4.64
CA HIS A 286 -8.53 2.14 -5.26
C HIS A 286 -8.98 0.84 -4.58
N SER A 287 -9.12 0.83 -3.26
CA SER A 287 -9.58 -0.32 -2.49
C SER A 287 -11.05 -0.68 -2.81
N ASP A 288 -11.92 0.33 -2.99
CA ASP A 288 -13.31 0.12 -3.33
C ASP A 288 -13.46 -0.53 -4.71
N ILE A 289 -12.73 0.00 -5.70
CA ILE A 289 -12.70 -0.53 -7.08
C ILE A 289 -12.19 -1.97 -7.08
N ASN A 290 -11.10 -2.22 -6.35
CA ASN A 290 -10.54 -3.56 -6.19
C ASN A 290 -11.58 -4.54 -5.58
N THR A 291 -12.33 -4.08 -4.58
CA THR A 291 -13.40 -4.88 -3.95
C THR A 291 -14.51 -5.21 -4.94
N ILE A 292 -14.97 -4.24 -5.74
CA ILE A 292 -16.00 -4.43 -6.76
C ILE A 292 -15.56 -5.48 -7.79
N ILE A 293 -14.34 -5.35 -8.33
CA ILE A 293 -13.83 -6.29 -9.33
C ILE A 293 -13.65 -7.68 -8.74
N ASN A 294 -13.06 -7.80 -7.55
CA ASN A 294 -12.87 -9.09 -6.89
C ASN A 294 -14.20 -9.78 -6.56
N ASN A 295 -15.24 -9.03 -6.17
CA ASN A 295 -16.57 -9.59 -5.93
C ASN A 295 -17.19 -10.09 -7.24
N SER A 296 -17.03 -9.35 -8.34
CA SER A 296 -17.48 -9.78 -9.66
C SER A 296 -16.80 -11.08 -10.10
N MET A 297 -15.47 -11.17 -9.90
CA MET A 297 -14.69 -12.38 -10.16
C MET A 297 -15.16 -13.55 -9.27
N ARG A 298 -15.33 -13.32 -7.98
CA ARG A 298 -15.82 -14.33 -7.03
C ARG A 298 -17.20 -14.86 -7.45
N SER A 299 -18.11 -13.98 -7.84
CA SER A 299 -19.44 -14.36 -8.32
C SER A 299 -19.36 -15.24 -9.57
N ALA A 300 -18.47 -14.93 -10.51
CA ALA A 300 -18.28 -15.75 -11.70
C ALA A 300 -17.74 -17.14 -11.35
N VAL A 301 -16.73 -17.24 -10.48
CA VAL A 301 -16.13 -18.51 -10.05
C VAL A 301 -17.14 -19.39 -9.33
N ILE A 302 -17.89 -18.83 -8.37
CA ILE A 302 -18.88 -19.58 -7.57
C ILE A 302 -20.00 -20.16 -8.47
N ASN A 303 -20.37 -19.41 -9.52
CA ASN A 303 -21.37 -19.85 -10.48
C ASN A 303 -20.79 -20.64 -11.66
N GLU A 304 -19.56 -21.14 -11.54
CA GLU A 304 -18.86 -21.96 -12.55
C GLU A 304 -18.81 -21.29 -13.94
N ARG A 305 -18.80 -19.96 -13.99
CA ARG A 305 -18.69 -19.20 -15.23
C ARG A 305 -17.23 -18.91 -15.55
N ASN A 306 -16.86 -19.07 -16.82
CA ASN A 306 -15.50 -18.82 -17.30
C ASN A 306 -15.29 -17.38 -17.75
N GLU A 307 -16.32 -16.55 -17.70
CA GLU A 307 -16.30 -15.15 -18.19
C GLU A 307 -17.02 -14.23 -17.21
N ILE A 308 -16.50 -13.01 -17.10
CA ILE A 308 -17.10 -11.92 -16.35
C ILE A 308 -17.75 -10.98 -17.36
N SER A 309 -19.04 -10.76 -17.20
CA SER A 309 -19.81 -9.86 -18.06
C SER A 309 -19.80 -8.42 -17.52
N LEU A 310 -20.13 -7.48 -18.38
CA LEU A 310 -20.38 -6.09 -17.98
C LEU A 310 -21.44 -6.01 -16.86
N PHE A 311 -22.48 -6.86 -16.94
CA PHE A 311 -23.53 -6.92 -15.92
C PHE A 311 -22.99 -7.26 -14.52
N ASP A 312 -22.03 -8.19 -14.44
CA ASP A 312 -21.47 -8.59 -13.14
C ASP A 312 -20.76 -7.43 -12.45
N ILE A 313 -19.96 -6.66 -13.19
CA ILE A 313 -19.23 -5.51 -12.63
C ILE A 313 -20.20 -4.40 -12.25
N LEU A 314 -21.15 -4.07 -13.13
CA LEU A 314 -22.12 -2.99 -12.84
C LEU A 314 -23.05 -3.34 -11.69
N LYS A 315 -23.44 -4.62 -11.55
CA LYS A 315 -24.23 -5.10 -10.42
C LYS A 315 -23.48 -4.93 -9.11
N GLU A 316 -22.23 -5.39 -9.05
CA GLU A 316 -21.41 -5.24 -7.84
C GLU A 316 -21.11 -3.75 -7.54
N ALA A 317 -20.88 -2.92 -8.56
CA ALA A 317 -20.71 -1.48 -8.39
C ALA A 317 -21.97 -0.80 -7.82
N PHE A 318 -23.15 -1.21 -8.31
CA PHE A 318 -24.41 -0.70 -7.78
C PHE A 318 -24.64 -1.13 -6.34
N LEU A 319 -24.41 -2.43 -6.04
CA LEU A 319 -24.55 -2.96 -4.68
C LEU A 319 -23.54 -2.32 -3.71
N PHE A 320 -22.33 -2.04 -4.15
CA PHE A 320 -21.34 -1.33 -3.34
C PHE A 320 -21.81 0.07 -2.96
N LYS A 321 -22.43 0.79 -3.89
CA LYS A 321 -22.92 2.18 -3.65
C LYS A 321 -24.21 2.24 -2.84
N ASN A 322 -25.14 1.28 -3.05
CA ASN A 322 -26.51 1.36 -2.53
C ASN A 322 -26.83 0.24 -1.52
N HIS A 323 -25.90 -0.70 -1.29
CA HIS A 323 -26.03 -1.86 -0.39
C HIS A 323 -27.09 -2.89 -0.82
N MET A 324 -28.16 -2.48 -1.47
CA MET A 324 -29.24 -3.34 -1.95
C MET A 324 -29.92 -2.78 -3.21
N ILE A 325 -30.62 -3.64 -3.95
CA ILE A 325 -31.42 -3.23 -5.10
C ILE A 325 -32.87 -3.02 -4.63
N ASN A 326 -33.17 -1.85 -4.11
CA ASN A 326 -34.53 -1.51 -3.66
C ASN A 326 -35.43 -1.04 -4.80
N ASN A 327 -34.87 -0.38 -5.80
CA ASN A 327 -35.58 0.20 -6.93
C ASN A 327 -34.99 -0.36 -8.23
N GLU A 328 -35.73 -1.29 -8.86
CA GLU A 328 -35.32 -1.88 -10.12
C GLU A 328 -35.19 -0.85 -11.25
N THR A 329 -35.92 0.27 -11.19
CA THR A 329 -35.83 1.34 -12.18
C THR A 329 -34.48 2.06 -12.10
N GLU A 330 -34.03 2.42 -10.90
CA GLU A 330 -32.72 3.02 -10.66
C GLU A 330 -31.59 2.07 -11.05
N PHE A 331 -31.77 0.79 -10.76
CA PHE A 331 -30.79 -0.22 -11.17
C PHE A 331 -30.66 -0.33 -12.69
N ILE A 332 -31.79 -0.41 -13.42
CA ILE A 332 -31.79 -0.42 -14.89
C ILE A 332 -31.17 0.88 -15.45
N GLU A 333 -31.46 2.03 -14.85
CA GLU A 333 -30.86 3.31 -15.24
C GLU A 333 -29.33 3.26 -15.10
N PHE A 334 -28.85 2.76 -13.98
CA PHE A 334 -27.40 2.58 -13.73
C PHE A 334 -26.75 1.65 -14.76
N LEU A 335 -27.40 0.53 -15.09
CA LEU A 335 -26.92 -0.43 -16.09
C LEU A 335 -26.86 0.20 -17.50
N ILE A 336 -27.86 1.02 -17.87
CA ILE A 336 -27.89 1.74 -19.15
C ILE A 336 -26.75 2.76 -19.21
N LYS A 337 -26.54 3.54 -18.15
CA LYS A 337 -25.41 4.49 -18.03
C LYS A 337 -24.06 3.77 -18.12
N GLY A 338 -23.95 2.56 -17.60
CA GLY A 338 -22.78 1.68 -17.74
C GLY A 338 -22.55 1.11 -19.14
N GLY A 339 -23.44 1.41 -20.09
CA GLY A 339 -23.30 0.99 -21.49
C GLY A 339 -23.95 -0.36 -21.84
N MET A 340 -24.82 -0.89 -20.99
CA MET A 340 -25.59 -2.07 -21.34
C MET A 340 -26.67 -1.76 -22.38
N THR A 341 -26.71 -2.59 -23.41
CA THR A 341 -27.73 -2.49 -24.47
C THR A 341 -29.07 -3.07 -24.02
N HIS A 342 -30.16 -2.64 -24.68
CA HIS A 342 -31.50 -3.22 -24.42
C HIS A 342 -31.55 -4.75 -24.59
N ARG A 343 -30.73 -5.28 -25.50
CA ARG A 343 -30.64 -6.72 -25.73
C ARG A 343 -29.98 -7.45 -24.57
N GLU A 344 -28.89 -6.91 -24.05
CA GLU A 344 -28.17 -7.44 -22.87
C GLU A 344 -29.05 -7.36 -21.63
N LEU A 345 -29.75 -6.25 -21.40
CA LEU A 345 -30.68 -6.10 -20.28
C LEU A 345 -31.82 -7.11 -20.35
N LYS A 346 -32.35 -7.35 -21.55
CA LYS A 346 -33.40 -8.37 -21.75
C LYS A 346 -32.88 -9.79 -21.45
N SER A 347 -31.64 -10.11 -21.85
CA SER A 347 -31.03 -11.42 -21.52
C SER A 347 -30.77 -11.60 -20.03
N CYS A 348 -30.60 -10.50 -19.27
CA CYS A 348 -30.50 -10.51 -17.80
C CYS A 348 -31.88 -10.62 -17.10
N GLY A 349 -33.00 -10.74 -17.85
CA GLY A 349 -34.34 -10.98 -17.31
C GLY A 349 -35.19 -9.74 -17.11
N PHE A 350 -34.73 -8.54 -17.48
CA PHE A 350 -35.52 -7.31 -17.31
C PHE A 350 -36.61 -7.18 -18.39
N PRO A 351 -37.85 -6.74 -18.03
CA PRO A 351 -38.95 -6.54 -18.95
C PRO A 351 -38.65 -5.45 -19.99
N LEU A 352 -38.84 -5.72 -21.29
CA LEU A 352 -38.54 -4.80 -22.38
C LEU A 352 -39.28 -3.46 -22.24
N ARG A 353 -40.54 -3.46 -21.77
CA ARG A 353 -41.31 -2.22 -21.52
C ARG A 353 -40.65 -1.32 -20.49
N LYS A 354 -40.11 -1.93 -19.42
CA LYS A 354 -39.42 -1.20 -18.37
C LYS A 354 -38.11 -0.62 -18.84
N ILE A 355 -37.32 -1.40 -19.60
CA ILE A 355 -36.08 -0.95 -20.24
C ILE A 355 -36.34 0.26 -21.14
N GLN A 356 -37.36 0.21 -22.00
CA GLN A 356 -37.70 1.31 -22.90
C GLN A 356 -38.13 2.57 -22.15
N MET A 357 -38.93 2.42 -21.10
CA MET A 357 -39.35 3.56 -20.26
C MET A 357 -38.14 4.23 -19.61
N VAL A 358 -37.25 3.47 -18.98
CA VAL A 358 -36.07 4.02 -18.31
C VAL A 358 -35.09 4.63 -19.32
N SER A 359 -34.94 4.01 -20.50
CA SER A 359 -34.07 4.53 -21.56
C SER A 359 -34.50 5.91 -22.07
N LYS A 360 -35.83 6.20 -22.14
CA LYS A 360 -36.32 7.53 -22.47
C LYS A 360 -35.96 8.55 -21.40
N ILE A 361 -36.12 8.18 -20.12
CA ILE A 361 -35.75 9.05 -18.99
C ILE A 361 -34.25 9.40 -19.04
N VAL A 362 -33.39 8.41 -19.30
CA VAL A 362 -31.93 8.62 -19.41
C VAL A 362 -31.55 9.54 -20.56
N ARG A 363 -32.31 9.52 -21.68
CA ARG A 363 -32.08 10.36 -22.84
C ARG A 363 -32.68 11.76 -22.74
N GLY A 364 -33.46 12.03 -21.69
CA GLY A 364 -34.17 13.30 -21.49
C GLY A 364 -35.38 13.48 -22.43
N GLU A 365 -35.96 12.36 -22.91
CA GLU A 365 -37.16 12.30 -23.74
C GLU A 365 -38.42 12.08 -22.91
#